data_bc939bf2ef854c636d96c274e3f886bc
#
_entry.id   bc939bf2ef854c636d96c274e3f886bc
#
_cell.length_a   1.000
_cell.length_b   1.000
_cell.length_c   1.000
_cell.angle_alpha   90.00
_cell.angle_beta   90.00
_cell.angle_gamma   90.00
#
_symmetry.space_group_name_H-M   'P 1'
#
loop_
_entity.id
_entity.type
_entity.pdbx_description
1 polymer ?
#
loop_
_entity_poly.entity_id
_entity_poly.type
_entity_poly.pdbx_seq_one_letter_code
_entity_poly.pdbx_strand_id
1 'polypeptide(L)'
;MFFGLFTLFVALAISSVAAYYSIVGLMAIFAAEKTAIAIMGVVLEVGKLVVASWTFQNWKTAPTIIKGYFSTAVVVLMLITSLGIFGFLSRAHIQQSSPTALLDERIERIELKVDQRKIEIQRYEGRLDTLDKALQRYIELGAISKGLAKIGAMDNETSLLKTKISNLEGEIDDLTDEKYELKTELNLAEVEVGPIRYVASLLYDDISESQLERAVRWIIILLIFVFDPLAVVLVIAANITLRDFKRERKLATKTVTVMPDLSDKEVIDKENVAEYKEEDGNEFKILTWDMFKKLRKK
;
A
#
# COMPACT_ATOMS: atom_id res chain seq x y z
N MET A 1 -11.47 10.53 -31.24
CA MET A 1 -10.87 11.65 -30.49
C MET A 1 -11.20 11.61 -29.02
N PHE A 2 -12.46 11.51 -28.64
CA PHE A 2 -12.89 11.49 -27.22
C PHE A 2 -12.19 10.38 -26.42
N PHE A 3 -12.20 9.13 -26.92
CA PHE A 3 -11.56 8.00 -26.24
C PHE A 3 -10.06 8.20 -26.01
N GLY A 4 -9.31 8.70 -27.01
CA GLY A 4 -7.88 8.96 -26.85
C GLY A 4 -7.55 10.07 -25.83
N LEU A 5 -8.38 11.12 -25.76
CA LEU A 5 -8.27 12.17 -24.75
C LEU A 5 -8.64 11.63 -23.36
N PHE A 6 -9.67 10.81 -23.26
CA PHE A 6 -10.06 10.16 -22.01
C PHE A 6 -8.96 9.22 -21.49
N THR A 7 -8.38 8.40 -22.37
CA THR A 7 -7.24 7.53 -22.03
C THR A 7 -6.04 8.35 -21.54
N LEU A 8 -5.74 9.48 -22.20
CA LEU A 8 -4.68 10.38 -21.78
C LEU A 8 -4.95 10.98 -20.40
N PHE A 9 -6.18 11.41 -20.15
CA PHE A 9 -6.59 11.95 -18.86
C PHE A 9 -6.41 10.91 -17.73
N VAL A 10 -6.88 9.67 -17.95
CA VAL A 10 -6.74 8.57 -16.99
C VAL A 10 -5.25 8.24 -16.77
N ALA A 11 -4.46 8.20 -17.84
CA ALA A 11 -3.02 7.96 -17.74
C ALA A 11 -2.31 9.02 -16.89
N LEU A 12 -2.63 10.30 -17.12
CA LEU A 12 -2.06 11.40 -16.33
C LEU A 12 -2.54 11.39 -14.88
N ALA A 13 -3.79 11.02 -14.62
CA ALA A 13 -4.32 10.89 -13.27
C ALA A 13 -3.58 9.79 -12.50
N ILE A 14 -3.43 8.60 -13.08
CA ILE A 14 -2.67 7.49 -12.47
C ILE A 14 -1.21 7.90 -12.25
N SER A 15 -0.58 8.51 -13.26
CA SER A 15 0.81 9.00 -13.14
C SER A 15 0.97 10.03 -12.02
N SER A 16 0.01 10.95 -11.87
CA SER A 16 0.06 11.98 -10.82
C SER A 16 -0.05 11.39 -9.42
N VAL A 17 -0.92 10.40 -9.23
CA VAL A 17 -1.06 9.68 -7.95
C VAL A 17 0.21 8.88 -7.65
N ALA A 18 0.73 8.14 -8.63
CA ALA A 18 1.97 7.38 -8.48
C ALA A 18 3.17 8.31 -8.16
N ALA A 19 3.28 9.46 -8.86
CA ALA A 19 4.27 10.48 -8.61
C ALA A 19 4.19 11.03 -7.17
N TYR A 20 3.00 11.35 -6.70
CA TYR A 20 2.79 11.85 -5.36
C TYR A 20 3.31 10.84 -4.31
N TYR A 21 2.89 9.58 -4.39
CA TYR A 21 3.33 8.56 -3.44
C TYR A 21 4.82 8.25 -3.54
N SER A 22 5.37 8.23 -4.76
CA SER A 22 6.80 8.04 -4.99
C SER A 22 7.62 9.15 -4.35
N ILE A 23 7.25 10.41 -4.58
CA ILE A 23 7.95 11.59 -4.06
C ILE A 23 7.88 11.64 -2.54
N VAL A 24 6.68 11.46 -1.95
CA VAL A 24 6.52 11.46 -0.49
C VAL A 24 7.31 10.31 0.15
N GLY A 25 7.33 9.15 -0.49
CA GLY A 25 8.12 8.01 -0.02
C GLY A 25 9.62 8.25 -0.09
N LEU A 26 10.14 8.81 -1.18
CA LEU A 26 11.55 9.20 -1.29
C LEU A 26 11.92 10.27 -0.25
N MET A 27 11.06 11.27 -0.02
CA MET A 27 11.25 12.26 1.05
C MET A 27 11.27 11.64 2.45
N ALA A 28 10.59 10.53 2.65
CA ALA A 28 10.60 9.80 3.92
C ALA A 28 11.91 9.01 4.11
N ILE A 29 12.46 8.45 3.03
CA ILE A 29 13.75 7.73 3.03
C ILE A 29 14.92 8.72 3.23
N PHE A 30 14.87 9.86 2.55
CA PHE A 30 15.92 10.88 2.57
C PHE A 30 15.47 12.12 3.37
N ALA A 31 15.20 11.93 4.65
CA ALA A 31 14.55 12.94 5.50
C ALA A 31 15.35 14.24 5.69
N ALA A 32 16.68 14.24 5.47
CA ALA A 32 17.55 15.39 5.66
C ALA A 32 17.31 16.50 4.62
N GLU A 33 17.00 16.14 3.36
CA GLU A 33 16.93 17.09 2.22
C GLU A 33 15.60 16.93 1.45
N LYS A 34 14.47 17.03 2.16
CA LYS A 34 13.14 16.80 1.62
C LYS A 34 12.81 17.62 0.37
N THR A 35 13.17 18.90 0.36
CA THR A 35 12.87 19.82 -0.75
C THR A 35 13.62 19.45 -2.02
N ALA A 36 14.92 19.15 -1.90
CA ALA A 36 15.73 18.72 -3.04
C ALA A 36 15.21 17.41 -3.63
N ILE A 37 14.86 16.45 -2.77
CA ILE A 37 14.27 15.15 -3.17
C ILE A 37 12.92 15.34 -3.84
N ALA A 38 12.07 16.24 -3.34
CA ALA A 38 10.77 16.52 -3.96
C ALA A 38 10.95 17.08 -5.39
N ILE A 39 11.81 18.05 -5.57
CA ILE A 39 12.08 18.64 -6.90
C ILE A 39 12.64 17.56 -7.84
N MET A 40 13.63 16.80 -7.39
CA MET A 40 14.23 15.72 -8.17
C MET A 40 13.17 14.67 -8.56
N GLY A 41 12.32 14.25 -7.62
CA GLY A 41 11.26 13.28 -7.86
C GLY A 41 10.28 13.74 -8.93
N VAL A 42 9.83 15.00 -8.88
CA VAL A 42 8.96 15.58 -9.93
C VAL A 42 9.63 15.54 -11.29
N VAL A 43 10.90 15.95 -11.39
CA VAL A 43 11.65 15.96 -12.65
C VAL A 43 11.82 14.54 -13.20
N LEU A 44 12.12 13.56 -12.34
CA LEU A 44 12.28 12.17 -12.74
C LEU A 44 10.97 11.58 -13.26
N GLU A 45 9.83 11.86 -12.61
CA GLU A 45 8.52 11.37 -13.04
C GLU A 45 8.11 11.94 -14.40
N VAL A 46 8.26 13.26 -14.58
CA VAL A 46 7.99 13.89 -15.89
C VAL A 46 8.96 13.35 -16.94
N GLY A 47 10.24 13.22 -16.60
CA GLY A 47 11.27 12.69 -17.49
C GLY A 47 10.98 11.26 -17.96
N LYS A 48 10.54 10.39 -17.06
CA LYS A 48 10.13 9.02 -17.35
C LYS A 48 9.05 8.95 -18.43
N LEU A 49 7.97 9.73 -18.28
CA LEU A 49 6.86 9.76 -19.22
C LEU A 49 7.28 10.34 -20.59
N VAL A 50 8.08 11.41 -20.59
CA VAL A 50 8.58 12.03 -21.82
C VAL A 50 9.49 11.07 -22.57
N VAL A 51 10.48 10.46 -21.89
CA VAL A 51 11.42 9.53 -22.52
C VAL A 51 10.72 8.29 -23.05
N ALA A 52 9.79 7.72 -22.27
CA ALA A 52 9.00 6.56 -22.71
C ALA A 52 8.15 6.88 -23.95
N SER A 53 7.44 8.01 -23.92
CA SER A 53 6.61 8.48 -25.03
C SER A 53 7.45 8.76 -26.29
N TRP A 54 8.60 9.46 -26.15
CA TRP A 54 9.49 9.77 -27.25
C TRP A 54 10.08 8.49 -27.87
N THR A 55 10.57 7.57 -27.03
CA THR A 55 11.17 6.31 -27.47
C THR A 55 10.17 5.49 -28.27
N PHE A 56 8.92 5.41 -27.79
CA PHE A 56 7.87 4.70 -28.51
C PHE A 56 7.56 5.35 -29.86
N GLN A 57 7.40 6.69 -29.91
CA GLN A 57 7.07 7.40 -31.13
C GLN A 57 8.17 7.28 -32.20
N ASN A 58 9.42 7.25 -31.78
CA ASN A 58 10.58 7.21 -32.68
C ASN A 58 11.21 5.81 -32.78
N TRP A 59 10.48 4.75 -32.41
CA TRP A 59 11.06 3.40 -32.35
C TRP A 59 11.61 2.92 -33.68
N LYS A 60 11.01 3.30 -34.83
CA LYS A 60 11.47 2.90 -36.16
C LYS A 60 12.65 3.76 -36.68
N THR A 61 12.72 5.03 -36.31
CA THR A 61 13.67 6.02 -36.86
C THR A 61 14.90 6.26 -36.01
N ALA A 62 14.82 6.06 -34.69
CA ALA A 62 15.91 6.32 -33.77
C ALA A 62 17.06 5.29 -33.91
N PRO A 63 18.32 5.68 -33.74
CA PRO A 63 19.47 4.77 -33.67
C PRO A 63 19.32 3.73 -32.54
N THR A 64 19.83 2.52 -32.77
CA THR A 64 19.72 1.40 -31.82
C THR A 64 20.32 1.72 -30.43
N ILE A 65 21.43 2.48 -30.40
CA ILE A 65 22.09 2.90 -29.16
C ILE A 65 21.15 3.77 -28.32
N ILE A 66 20.48 4.75 -28.94
CA ILE A 66 19.54 5.65 -28.24
C ILE A 66 18.31 4.88 -27.73
N LYS A 67 17.78 3.95 -28.53
CA LYS A 67 16.68 3.07 -28.10
C LYS A 67 17.06 2.26 -26.87
N GLY A 68 18.22 1.61 -26.91
CA GLY A 68 18.73 0.81 -25.80
C GLY A 68 18.90 1.65 -24.54
N TYR A 69 19.58 2.80 -24.66
CA TYR A 69 19.80 3.71 -23.54
C TYR A 69 18.50 4.21 -22.91
N PHE A 70 17.57 4.73 -23.72
CA PHE A 70 16.30 5.26 -23.21
C PHE A 70 15.38 4.18 -22.61
N SER A 71 15.33 2.99 -23.23
CA SER A 71 14.56 1.88 -22.66
C SER A 71 15.12 1.46 -21.29
N THR A 72 16.44 1.34 -21.18
CA THR A 72 17.10 1.04 -19.91
C THR A 72 16.88 2.16 -18.89
N ALA A 73 17.00 3.42 -19.30
CA ALA A 73 16.76 4.57 -18.44
C ALA A 73 15.32 4.57 -17.88
N VAL A 74 14.31 4.29 -18.71
CA VAL A 74 12.91 4.19 -18.25
C VAL A 74 12.74 3.08 -17.21
N VAL A 75 13.34 1.91 -17.43
CA VAL A 75 13.29 0.80 -16.46
C VAL A 75 13.96 1.20 -15.13
N VAL A 76 15.14 1.82 -15.19
CA VAL A 76 15.84 2.29 -13.98
C VAL A 76 15.02 3.35 -13.25
N LEU A 77 14.44 4.32 -13.98
CA LEU A 77 13.56 5.32 -13.40
C LEU A 77 12.32 4.68 -12.74
N MET A 78 11.70 3.69 -13.37
CA MET A 78 10.60 2.92 -12.76
C MET A 78 11.03 2.25 -11.45
N LEU A 79 12.21 1.63 -11.40
CA LEU A 79 12.71 1.01 -10.18
C LEU A 79 12.93 2.04 -9.05
N ILE A 80 13.48 3.22 -9.37
CA ILE A 80 13.68 4.29 -8.38
C ILE A 80 12.33 4.81 -7.86
N THR A 81 11.37 5.07 -8.75
CA THR A 81 10.04 5.56 -8.35
C THR A 81 9.25 4.49 -7.58
N SER A 82 9.41 3.23 -7.95
CA SER A 82 8.86 2.08 -7.24
C SER A 82 9.38 1.97 -5.80
N LEU A 83 10.67 2.21 -5.57
CA LEU A 83 11.25 2.29 -4.23
C LEU A 83 10.63 3.42 -3.40
N GLY A 84 10.32 4.55 -4.01
CA GLY A 84 9.61 5.63 -3.36
C GLY A 84 8.20 5.21 -2.90
N ILE A 85 7.40 4.61 -3.79
CA ILE A 85 6.06 4.11 -3.46
C ILE A 85 6.13 3.05 -2.36
N PHE A 86 7.11 2.13 -2.46
CA PHE A 86 7.35 1.12 -1.42
C PHE A 86 7.63 1.78 -0.06
N GLY A 87 8.50 2.77 -0.02
CA GLY A 87 8.82 3.52 1.21
C GLY A 87 7.60 4.22 1.81
N PHE A 88 6.74 4.81 0.98
CA PHE A 88 5.49 5.43 1.42
C PHE A 88 4.53 4.41 2.04
N LEU A 89 4.23 3.33 1.32
CA LEU A 89 3.25 2.32 1.77
C LEU A 89 3.77 1.53 2.98
N SER A 90 5.07 1.19 3.01
CA SER A 90 5.69 0.55 4.17
C SER A 90 5.64 1.43 5.41
N ARG A 91 5.92 2.73 5.27
CA ARG A 91 5.81 3.67 6.38
C ARG A 91 4.36 3.78 6.89
N ALA A 92 3.38 3.87 5.98
CA ALA A 92 1.98 3.92 6.35
C ALA A 92 1.57 2.67 7.14
N HIS A 93 2.01 1.49 6.70
CA HIS A 93 1.78 0.24 7.40
C HIS A 93 2.43 0.21 8.80
N ILE A 94 3.70 0.60 8.93
CA ILE A 94 4.40 0.65 10.22
C ILE A 94 3.71 1.63 11.17
N GLN A 95 3.25 2.77 10.69
CA GLN A 95 2.52 3.74 11.52
C GLN A 95 1.18 3.19 12.02
N GLN A 96 0.54 2.32 11.25
CA GLN A 96 -0.72 1.68 11.62
C GLN A 96 -0.50 0.49 12.58
N SER A 97 0.57 -0.28 12.44
CA SER A 97 0.88 -1.43 13.30
C SER A 97 1.65 -1.06 14.58
N SER A 98 2.31 0.09 14.63
CA SER A 98 3.09 0.53 15.79
C SER A 98 2.27 0.71 17.09
N PRO A 99 1.02 1.22 17.06
CA PRO A 99 0.19 1.29 18.26
C PRO A 99 -0.13 -0.08 18.88
N THR A 100 -0.42 -1.09 18.05
CA THR A 100 -0.73 -2.45 18.54
C THR A 100 0.44 -3.08 19.26
N ALA A 101 1.64 -3.00 18.72
CA ALA A 101 2.85 -3.53 19.35
C ALA A 101 3.15 -2.85 20.71
N LEU A 102 2.90 -1.55 20.83
CA LEU A 102 3.07 -0.82 22.09
C LEU A 102 2.01 -1.22 23.14
N LEU A 103 0.78 -1.49 22.71
CA LEU A 103 -0.28 -1.96 23.59
C LEU A 103 0.02 -3.38 24.10
N ASP A 104 0.47 -4.28 23.22
CA ASP A 104 0.90 -5.62 23.60
C ASP A 104 2.04 -5.59 24.65
N GLU A 105 3.07 -4.78 24.43
CA GLU A 105 4.17 -4.62 25.41
C GLU A 105 3.66 -4.09 26.75
N ARG A 106 2.69 -3.17 26.76
CA ARG A 106 2.10 -2.66 28.02
C ARG A 106 1.30 -3.75 28.74
N ILE A 107 0.51 -4.53 28.02
CA ILE A 107 -0.27 -5.64 28.56
C ILE A 107 0.67 -6.68 29.18
N GLU A 108 1.74 -7.08 28.50
CA GLU A 108 2.74 -8.00 29.02
C GLU A 108 3.40 -7.49 30.31
N ARG A 109 3.74 -6.20 30.36
CA ARG A 109 4.29 -5.57 31.59
C ARG A 109 3.30 -5.61 32.77
N ILE A 110 2.01 -5.44 32.50
CA ILE A 110 0.98 -5.52 33.56
C ILE A 110 0.85 -6.97 34.00
N GLU A 111 0.86 -7.95 33.11
CA GLU A 111 0.83 -9.38 33.45
C GLU A 111 2.00 -9.76 34.39
N LEU A 112 3.20 -9.30 34.05
CA LEU A 112 4.38 -9.52 34.90
C LEU A 112 4.21 -8.91 36.30
N LYS A 113 3.63 -7.70 36.42
CA LYS A 113 3.33 -7.07 37.71
C LYS A 113 2.32 -7.87 38.52
N VAL A 114 1.23 -8.29 37.88
CA VAL A 114 0.18 -9.12 38.50
C VAL A 114 0.80 -10.41 39.03
N ASP A 115 1.65 -11.09 38.27
CA ASP A 115 2.30 -12.31 38.69
C ASP A 115 3.27 -12.08 39.88
N GLN A 116 4.01 -10.96 39.89
CA GLN A 116 4.83 -10.58 41.03
C GLN A 116 4.00 -10.38 42.30
N ARG A 117 2.84 -9.69 42.21
CA ARG A 117 1.94 -9.50 43.36
C ARG A 117 1.36 -10.83 43.86
N LYS A 118 0.98 -11.73 42.95
CA LYS A 118 0.53 -13.07 43.35
C LYS A 118 1.58 -13.87 44.11
N ILE A 119 2.84 -13.80 43.67
CA ILE A 119 3.96 -14.44 44.38
C ILE A 119 4.15 -13.83 45.78
N GLU A 120 3.99 -12.52 45.94
CA GLU A 120 4.05 -11.86 47.26
C GLU A 120 2.90 -12.31 48.14
N ILE A 121 1.69 -12.42 47.63
CA ILE A 121 0.53 -12.94 48.35
C ILE A 121 0.82 -14.37 48.83
N GLN A 122 1.29 -15.26 47.97
CA GLN A 122 1.63 -16.63 48.34
C GLN A 122 2.66 -16.70 49.44
N ARG A 123 3.65 -15.79 49.49
CA ARG A 123 4.64 -15.69 50.58
C ARG A 123 3.97 -15.29 51.90
N TYR A 124 3.05 -14.33 51.87
CA TYR A 124 2.33 -13.89 53.07
C TYR A 124 1.35 -14.94 53.56
N GLU A 125 0.65 -15.64 52.64
CA GLU A 125 -0.21 -16.77 52.98
C GLU A 125 0.60 -17.93 53.61
N GLY A 126 1.76 -18.29 53.06
CA GLY A 126 2.66 -19.27 53.64
C GLY A 126 3.17 -18.85 55.03
N ARG A 127 3.36 -17.55 55.26
CA ARG A 127 3.72 -17.03 56.59
C ARG A 127 2.55 -17.13 57.57
N LEU A 128 1.32 -16.81 57.12
CA LEU A 128 0.10 -16.99 57.90
C LEU A 128 -0.12 -18.45 58.32
N ASP A 129 0.02 -19.38 57.38
CA ASP A 129 -0.08 -20.83 57.68
C ASP A 129 0.94 -21.27 58.74
N THR A 130 2.17 -20.72 58.67
CA THR A 130 3.21 -21.01 59.66
C THR A 130 2.86 -20.44 61.03
N LEU A 131 2.28 -19.25 61.11
CA LEU A 131 1.83 -18.62 62.36
C LEU A 131 0.66 -19.39 62.97
N ASP A 132 -0.32 -19.80 62.14
CA ASP A 132 -1.48 -20.58 62.57
C ASP A 132 -1.06 -21.94 63.14
N LYS A 133 -0.15 -22.64 62.46
CA LYS A 133 0.43 -23.90 62.98
C LYS A 133 1.19 -23.71 64.27
N ALA A 134 1.93 -22.62 64.41
CA ALA A 134 2.63 -22.30 65.64
C ALA A 134 1.65 -21.99 66.77
N LEU A 135 0.59 -21.26 66.54
CA LEU A 135 -0.47 -20.95 67.49
C LEU A 135 -1.18 -22.22 67.97
N GLN A 136 -1.57 -23.11 67.07
CA GLN A 136 -2.18 -24.40 67.37
C GLN A 136 -1.27 -25.22 68.32
N ARG A 137 0.03 -25.27 68.08
CA ARG A 137 1.01 -25.97 68.88
C ARG A 137 1.15 -25.39 70.27
N TYR A 138 1.04 -24.06 70.44
CA TYR A 138 1.03 -23.41 71.76
C TYR A 138 -0.23 -23.77 72.55
N ILE A 139 -1.37 -23.87 71.91
CA ILE A 139 -2.64 -24.28 72.50
C ILE A 139 -2.58 -25.73 72.94
N GLU A 140 -2.11 -26.66 72.11
CA GLU A 140 -1.96 -28.09 72.45
C GLU A 140 -1.03 -28.38 73.62
N LEU A 141 0.03 -27.60 73.73
CA LEU A 141 1.02 -27.73 74.81
C LEU A 141 0.56 -27.11 76.16
N GLY A 142 -0.64 -26.52 76.25
CA GLY A 142 -1.17 -25.89 77.42
C GLY A 142 -0.37 -24.70 77.91
N ALA A 143 0.54 -24.15 77.12
CA ALA A 143 1.48 -23.09 77.49
C ALA A 143 0.89 -21.68 77.39
N ILE A 144 -0.43 -21.53 77.57
CA ILE A 144 -1.20 -20.31 77.32
C ILE A 144 -0.74 -19.17 78.21
N SER A 145 -0.42 -19.43 79.48
CA SER A 145 -0.06 -18.41 80.47
C SER A 145 1.34 -17.79 80.23
N LYS A 146 2.28 -18.57 79.70
CA LYS A 146 3.66 -18.11 79.40
C LYS A 146 3.73 -17.56 77.92
N GLY A 147 2.70 -17.84 77.10
CA GLY A 147 2.62 -17.48 75.67
C GLY A 147 1.78 -16.23 75.39
N LEU A 148 1.08 -15.63 76.35
CA LEU A 148 0.10 -14.57 76.12
C LEU A 148 0.69 -13.36 75.42
N ALA A 149 1.90 -12.92 75.78
CA ALA A 149 2.59 -11.83 75.11
C ALA A 149 3.01 -12.22 73.65
N LYS A 150 3.36 -13.49 73.45
CA LYS A 150 3.80 -14.04 72.18
C LYS A 150 2.59 -14.29 71.23
N ILE A 151 1.46 -14.69 71.84
CA ILE A 151 0.17 -14.84 71.13
C ILE A 151 -0.30 -13.45 70.64
N GLY A 152 -0.23 -12.40 71.47
CA GLY A 152 -0.58 -11.05 71.08
C GLY A 152 0.32 -10.48 69.94
N ALA A 153 1.62 -10.80 69.97
CA ALA A 153 2.55 -10.42 68.90
C ALA A 153 2.21 -11.17 67.58
N MET A 154 1.84 -12.45 67.65
CA MET A 154 1.42 -13.25 66.51
C MET A 154 0.09 -12.76 65.94
N ASP A 155 -0.86 -12.34 66.75
CA ASP A 155 -2.14 -11.77 66.31
C ASP A 155 -1.93 -10.44 65.56
N ASN A 156 -1.03 -9.58 66.09
CA ASN A 156 -0.65 -8.34 65.41
C ASN A 156 0.03 -8.62 64.07
N GLU A 157 0.95 -9.60 64.00
CA GLU A 157 1.61 -10.00 62.75
C GLU A 157 0.59 -10.56 61.74
N THR A 158 -0.35 -11.37 62.19
CA THR A 158 -1.45 -11.93 61.37
C THR A 158 -2.31 -10.83 60.79
N SER A 159 -2.71 -9.84 61.60
CA SER A 159 -3.51 -8.69 61.16
C SER A 159 -2.76 -7.86 60.11
N LEU A 160 -1.44 -7.63 60.36
CA LEU A 160 -0.61 -6.89 59.41
C LEU A 160 -0.46 -7.62 58.07
N LEU A 161 -0.25 -8.95 58.09
CA LEU A 161 -0.14 -9.78 56.90
C LEU A 161 -1.46 -9.79 56.10
N LYS A 162 -2.59 -9.94 56.79
CA LYS A 162 -3.93 -9.88 56.13
C LYS A 162 -4.16 -8.52 55.46
N THR A 163 -3.79 -7.42 56.10
CA THR A 163 -3.89 -6.08 55.51
C THR A 163 -3.00 -5.95 54.27
N LYS A 164 -1.76 -6.50 54.34
CA LYS A 164 -0.87 -6.50 53.16
C LYS A 164 -1.43 -7.31 52.00
N ILE A 165 -2.00 -8.50 52.29
CA ILE A 165 -2.66 -9.33 51.26
C ILE A 165 -3.81 -8.56 50.63
N SER A 166 -4.70 -7.97 51.44
CA SER A 166 -5.86 -7.20 50.91
C SER A 166 -5.43 -6.00 50.07
N ASN A 167 -4.34 -5.32 50.43
CA ASN A 167 -3.81 -4.23 49.65
C ASN A 167 -3.24 -4.72 48.31
N LEU A 168 -2.54 -5.86 48.28
CA LEU A 168 -2.02 -6.47 47.04
C LEU A 168 -3.13 -7.01 46.16
N GLU A 169 -4.21 -7.56 46.75
CA GLU A 169 -5.40 -7.94 46.01
C GLU A 169 -6.04 -6.74 45.32
N GLY A 170 -6.17 -5.59 46.02
CA GLY A 170 -6.63 -4.36 45.43
C GLY A 170 -5.73 -3.86 44.31
N GLU A 171 -4.40 -3.92 44.46
CA GLU A 171 -3.45 -3.59 43.39
C GLU A 171 -3.61 -4.52 42.16
N ILE A 172 -3.90 -5.81 42.37
CA ILE A 172 -4.17 -6.77 41.28
C ILE A 172 -5.45 -6.43 40.55
N ASP A 173 -6.49 -6.03 41.30
CA ASP A 173 -7.77 -5.63 40.68
C ASP A 173 -7.58 -4.39 39.83
N ASP A 174 -6.92 -3.34 40.33
CA ASP A 174 -6.60 -2.12 39.58
C ASP A 174 -5.78 -2.44 38.31
N LEU A 175 -4.74 -3.28 38.40
CA LEU A 175 -3.93 -3.71 37.26
C LEU A 175 -4.72 -4.56 36.25
N THR A 176 -5.67 -5.33 36.74
CA THR A 176 -6.54 -6.16 35.89
C THR A 176 -7.52 -5.29 35.10
N ASP A 177 -8.05 -4.26 35.73
CA ASP A 177 -8.93 -3.28 35.06
C ASP A 177 -8.16 -2.49 33.99
N GLU A 178 -6.93 -2.00 34.32
CA GLU A 178 -6.05 -1.35 33.34
C GLU A 178 -5.75 -2.28 32.14
N LYS A 179 -5.47 -3.56 32.42
CA LYS A 179 -5.25 -4.58 31.38
C LYS A 179 -6.48 -4.75 30.48
N TYR A 180 -7.68 -4.74 31.06
CA TYR A 180 -8.93 -4.88 30.30
C TYR A 180 -9.16 -3.70 29.37
N GLU A 181 -8.91 -2.48 29.82
CA GLU A 181 -8.99 -1.27 28.99
C GLU A 181 -8.01 -1.35 27.81
N LEU A 182 -6.74 -1.68 28.06
CA LEU A 182 -5.73 -1.84 27.03
C LEU A 182 -6.06 -2.95 26.05
N LYS A 183 -6.62 -4.07 26.49
CA LYS A 183 -7.09 -5.14 25.60
C LYS A 183 -8.24 -4.71 24.71
N THR A 184 -9.12 -3.88 25.21
CA THR A 184 -10.23 -3.33 24.44
C THR A 184 -9.70 -2.38 23.33
N GLU A 185 -8.73 -1.53 23.67
CA GLU A 185 -8.07 -0.65 22.73
C GLU A 185 -7.28 -1.45 21.67
N LEU A 186 -6.58 -2.50 22.08
CA LEU A 186 -5.87 -3.42 21.18
C LEU A 186 -6.82 -4.09 20.20
N ASN A 187 -7.96 -4.62 20.68
CA ASN A 187 -8.95 -5.24 19.81
C ASN A 187 -9.52 -4.27 18.76
N LEU A 188 -9.76 -3.01 19.13
CA LEU A 188 -10.20 -1.99 18.19
C LEU A 188 -9.13 -1.71 17.12
N ALA A 189 -7.87 -1.58 17.52
CA ALA A 189 -6.75 -1.40 16.60
C ALA A 189 -6.55 -2.63 15.69
N GLU A 190 -6.73 -3.84 16.19
CA GLU A 190 -6.65 -5.08 15.40
C GLU A 190 -7.75 -5.20 14.33
N VAL A 191 -8.94 -4.66 14.58
CA VAL A 191 -10.03 -4.64 13.58
C VAL A 191 -9.62 -3.83 12.35
N GLU A 192 -8.86 -2.75 12.51
CA GLU A 192 -8.36 -1.95 11.39
C GLU A 192 -7.33 -2.71 10.53
N VAL A 193 -6.57 -3.62 11.12
CA VAL A 193 -5.57 -4.47 10.43
C VAL A 193 -6.19 -5.77 9.88
N GLY A 194 -7.42 -6.07 10.25
CA GLY A 194 -8.14 -7.30 9.89
C GLY A 194 -8.10 -7.70 8.41
N PRO A 195 -8.37 -6.79 7.45
CA PRO A 195 -8.36 -7.12 6.02
C PRO A 195 -7.02 -7.69 5.53
N ILE A 196 -5.91 -7.21 6.09
CA ILE A 196 -4.56 -7.69 5.73
C ILE A 196 -4.33 -9.12 6.24
N ARG A 197 -4.86 -9.46 7.42
CA ARG A 197 -4.81 -10.84 7.96
C ARG A 197 -5.51 -11.83 7.02
N TYR A 198 -6.67 -11.47 6.45
CA TYR A 198 -7.36 -12.34 5.47
C TYR A 198 -6.54 -12.56 4.21
N VAL A 199 -5.84 -11.54 3.71
CA VAL A 199 -4.95 -11.72 2.55
C VAL A 199 -3.73 -12.55 2.93
N ALA A 200 -3.18 -12.39 4.12
CA ALA A 200 -2.08 -13.21 4.61
C ALA A 200 -2.47 -14.69 4.73
N SER A 201 -3.70 -14.99 5.17
CA SER A 201 -4.20 -16.37 5.26
C SER A 201 -4.39 -17.06 3.91
N LEU A 202 -4.47 -16.32 2.81
CA LEU A 202 -4.45 -16.89 1.46
C LEU A 202 -3.05 -17.33 1.01
N LEU A 203 -2.01 -16.75 1.62
CA LEU A 203 -0.62 -16.98 1.24
C LEU A 203 0.11 -17.92 2.21
N TYR A 204 -0.34 -18.00 3.46
CA TYR A 204 0.31 -18.73 4.54
C TYR A 204 -0.73 -19.47 5.39
N ASP A 205 -0.48 -20.74 5.71
CA ASP A 205 -1.36 -21.56 6.55
C ASP A 205 -1.32 -21.14 8.03
N ASP A 206 -0.20 -20.57 8.48
CA ASP A 206 0.00 -20.13 9.86
C ASP A 206 0.30 -18.61 9.88
N ILE A 207 -0.48 -17.82 10.64
CA ILE A 207 -0.38 -16.37 10.63
C ILE A 207 0.42 -15.90 11.85
N SER A 208 1.74 -15.99 11.76
CA SER A 208 2.62 -15.29 12.68
C SER A 208 2.79 -13.82 12.26
N GLU A 209 3.18 -12.95 13.20
CA GLU A 209 3.43 -11.53 12.92
C GLU A 209 4.46 -11.33 11.80
N SER A 210 5.51 -12.15 11.76
CA SER A 210 6.52 -12.11 10.70
C SER A 210 5.97 -12.51 9.33
N GLN A 211 4.96 -13.37 9.27
CA GLN A 211 4.30 -13.77 8.02
C GLN A 211 3.31 -12.72 7.56
N LEU A 212 2.62 -12.04 8.50
CA LEU A 212 1.78 -10.89 8.20
C LEU A 212 2.58 -9.77 7.54
N GLU A 213 3.75 -9.41 8.11
CA GLU A 213 4.64 -8.43 7.50
C GLU A 213 5.12 -8.83 6.09
N ARG A 214 5.43 -10.12 5.86
CA ARG A 214 5.80 -10.63 4.53
C ARG A 214 4.65 -10.50 3.54
N ALA A 215 3.42 -10.84 3.95
CA ALA A 215 2.24 -10.68 3.11
C ALA A 215 2.02 -9.23 2.70
N VAL A 216 2.14 -8.29 3.65
CA VAL A 216 2.05 -6.85 3.37
C VAL A 216 3.10 -6.41 2.35
N ARG A 217 4.36 -6.82 2.53
CA ARG A 217 5.43 -6.51 1.56
C ARG A 217 5.10 -7.04 0.16
N TRP A 218 4.58 -8.26 0.04
CA TRP A 218 4.19 -8.82 -1.26
C TRP A 218 3.03 -8.05 -1.89
N ILE A 219 2.02 -7.64 -1.10
CA ILE A 219 0.91 -6.82 -1.59
C ILE A 219 1.44 -5.48 -2.11
N ILE A 220 2.32 -4.81 -1.35
CA ILE A 220 2.93 -3.55 -1.75
C ILE A 220 3.71 -3.71 -3.06
N ILE A 221 4.54 -4.75 -3.18
CA ILE A 221 5.33 -5.03 -4.39
C ILE A 221 4.40 -5.29 -5.59
N LEU A 222 3.35 -6.10 -5.41
CA LEU A 222 2.37 -6.37 -6.47
C LEU A 222 1.68 -5.08 -6.93
N LEU A 223 1.26 -4.25 -5.99
CA LEU A 223 0.59 -2.99 -6.28
C LEU A 223 1.49 -2.04 -7.07
N ILE A 224 2.74 -1.91 -6.68
CA ILE A 224 3.76 -1.12 -7.40
C ILE A 224 3.97 -1.67 -8.80
N PHE A 225 4.15 -2.99 -8.94
CA PHE A 225 4.39 -3.65 -10.22
C PHE A 225 3.24 -3.44 -11.22
N VAL A 226 2.01 -3.27 -10.72
CA VAL A 226 0.84 -2.97 -11.56
C VAL A 226 0.76 -1.48 -11.90
N PHE A 227 0.87 -0.59 -10.91
CA PHE A 227 0.59 0.84 -11.10
C PHE A 227 1.64 1.57 -11.93
N ASP A 228 2.93 1.35 -11.69
CA ASP A 228 3.99 2.13 -12.31
C ASP A 228 4.16 1.81 -13.82
N PRO A 229 4.23 0.55 -14.27
CA PRO A 229 4.21 0.24 -15.70
C PRO A 229 2.90 0.61 -16.39
N LEU A 230 1.75 0.46 -15.69
CA LEU A 230 0.44 0.78 -16.25
C LEU A 230 0.34 2.26 -16.66
N ALA A 231 0.84 3.17 -15.83
CA ALA A 231 0.86 4.60 -16.13
C ALA A 231 1.59 4.89 -17.44
N VAL A 232 2.78 4.32 -17.63
CA VAL A 232 3.59 4.49 -18.84
C VAL A 232 2.91 3.88 -20.07
N VAL A 233 2.39 2.65 -19.94
CA VAL A 233 1.69 1.97 -21.04
C VAL A 233 0.43 2.72 -21.48
N LEU A 234 -0.33 3.27 -20.53
CA LEU A 234 -1.51 4.08 -20.85
C LEU A 234 -1.16 5.39 -21.57
N VAL A 235 -0.06 6.06 -21.21
CA VAL A 235 0.42 7.25 -21.95
C VAL A 235 0.78 6.86 -23.39
N ILE A 236 1.44 5.73 -23.58
CA ILE A 236 1.79 5.22 -24.91
C ILE A 236 0.52 4.89 -25.69
N ALA A 237 -0.45 4.20 -25.09
CA ALA A 237 -1.73 3.85 -25.72
C ALA A 237 -2.52 5.09 -26.13
N ALA A 238 -2.57 6.11 -25.28
CA ALA A 238 -3.19 7.39 -25.60
C ALA A 238 -2.52 8.07 -26.80
N ASN A 239 -1.18 8.08 -26.86
CA ASN A 239 -0.41 8.62 -27.97
C ASN A 239 -0.70 7.89 -29.30
N ILE A 240 -0.81 6.55 -29.27
CA ILE A 240 -1.19 5.75 -30.44
C ILE A 240 -2.56 6.19 -30.93
N THR A 241 -3.57 6.16 -30.07
CA THR A 241 -4.95 6.48 -30.40
C THR A 241 -5.10 7.91 -30.98
N LEU A 242 -4.41 8.88 -30.39
CA LEU A 242 -4.44 10.26 -30.86
C LEU A 242 -3.72 10.45 -32.20
N ARG A 243 -2.63 9.71 -32.43
CA ARG A 243 -1.90 9.73 -33.70
C ARG A 243 -2.71 9.11 -34.83
N ASP A 244 -3.31 7.96 -34.58
CA ASP A 244 -4.13 7.27 -35.58
C ASP A 244 -5.33 8.14 -35.99
N PHE A 245 -5.98 8.78 -35.03
CA PHE A 245 -7.05 9.74 -35.31
C PHE A 245 -6.58 10.94 -36.17
N LYS A 246 -5.39 11.50 -35.89
CA LYS A 246 -4.80 12.57 -36.69
C LYS A 246 -4.49 12.10 -38.11
N ARG A 247 -4.05 10.87 -38.28
CA ARG A 247 -3.75 10.25 -39.56
C ARG A 247 -5.03 10.08 -40.39
N GLU A 248 -6.07 9.52 -39.78
CA GLU A 248 -7.39 9.37 -40.46
C GLU A 248 -7.96 10.72 -40.87
N ARG A 249 -7.90 11.72 -40.01
CA ARG A 249 -8.38 13.07 -40.36
C ARG A 249 -7.59 13.70 -41.51
N LYS A 250 -6.26 13.52 -41.55
CA LYS A 250 -5.44 14.01 -42.67
C LYS A 250 -5.77 13.31 -43.99
N LEU A 251 -6.00 11.99 -43.94
CA LEU A 251 -6.42 11.22 -45.12
C LEU A 251 -7.79 11.68 -45.62
N ALA A 252 -8.76 11.84 -44.73
CA ALA A 252 -10.08 12.34 -45.07
C ALA A 252 -10.04 13.75 -45.69
N THR A 253 -9.21 14.65 -45.15
CA THR A 253 -9.04 16.02 -45.68
C THR A 253 -8.37 15.99 -47.08
N LYS A 254 -7.36 15.12 -47.27
CA LYS A 254 -6.66 14.98 -48.55
C LYS A 254 -7.60 14.43 -49.63
N THR A 255 -8.50 13.50 -49.27
CA THR A 255 -9.50 12.93 -50.18
C THR A 255 -10.53 13.97 -50.61
N VAL A 256 -10.93 14.88 -49.71
CA VAL A 256 -11.88 15.98 -50.02
C VAL A 256 -11.23 17.04 -50.92
N THR A 257 -9.92 17.30 -50.77
CA THR A 257 -9.22 18.31 -51.58
C THR A 257 -8.89 17.82 -53.01
N VAL A 258 -8.93 16.50 -53.24
CA VAL A 258 -8.68 15.87 -54.56
C VAL A 258 -9.99 15.65 -55.35
N MET A 259 -11.16 15.94 -54.75
CA MET A 259 -12.40 15.98 -55.55
C MET A 259 -12.36 17.22 -56.44
N PRO A 260 -12.30 17.07 -57.78
CA PRO A 260 -12.43 18.22 -58.67
C PRO A 260 -13.81 18.83 -58.52
N ASP A 261 -13.87 20.16 -58.59
CA ASP A 261 -15.13 20.89 -58.61
C ASP A 261 -15.93 20.44 -59.83
N LEU A 262 -16.97 19.65 -59.62
CA LEU A 262 -17.85 19.12 -60.65
C LEU A 262 -18.86 20.16 -61.14
N SER A 263 -18.56 21.46 -60.98
CA SER A 263 -19.40 22.53 -61.52
C SER A 263 -19.28 22.68 -63.02
N ASP A 264 -18.22 22.16 -63.66
CA ASP A 264 -18.09 22.19 -65.11
C ASP A 264 -18.47 20.82 -65.71
N LYS A 265 -19.57 20.83 -66.43
CA LYS A 265 -20.09 19.70 -67.22
C LYS A 265 -19.13 19.36 -68.34
N GLU A 266 -18.12 18.56 -68.11
CA GLU A 266 -17.46 17.79 -69.14
C GLU A 266 -17.72 16.29 -68.91
N VAL A 267 -18.23 15.67 -69.95
CA VAL A 267 -18.58 14.26 -70.03
C VAL A 267 -17.34 13.44 -69.81
N ILE A 268 -17.26 12.79 -68.60
CA ILE A 268 -16.19 11.84 -68.32
C ILE A 268 -16.44 10.59 -69.16
N ASP A 269 -15.60 10.44 -70.15
CA ASP A 269 -15.54 9.26 -70.98
C ASP A 269 -15.10 8.06 -70.14
N LYS A 270 -15.81 6.94 -70.26
CA LYS A 270 -15.71 5.77 -69.36
C LYS A 270 -14.40 4.99 -69.49
N GLU A 271 -13.46 5.45 -70.30
CA GLU A 271 -12.26 4.68 -70.66
C GLU A 271 -10.94 5.14 -70.00
N ASN A 272 -10.91 6.22 -69.22
CA ASN A 272 -9.70 6.70 -68.58
C ASN A 272 -9.83 6.64 -67.07
N VAL A 273 -9.72 5.44 -66.49
CA VAL A 273 -9.43 5.25 -65.04
C VAL A 273 -7.92 5.29 -64.89
N ALA A 274 -7.38 6.41 -64.47
CA ALA A 274 -5.95 6.51 -64.13
C ALA A 274 -5.70 5.81 -62.79
N GLU A 275 -4.91 4.76 -62.85
CA GLU A 275 -4.40 4.07 -61.70
C GLU A 275 -3.23 4.87 -61.10
N TYR A 276 -3.43 5.52 -59.96
CA TYR A 276 -2.35 6.15 -59.23
C TYR A 276 -1.79 5.18 -58.19
N LYS A 277 -0.55 4.76 -58.38
CA LYS A 277 0.23 4.06 -57.34
C LYS A 277 0.97 5.10 -56.50
N GLU A 278 0.77 5.09 -55.21
CA GLU A 278 1.60 5.87 -54.29
C GLU A 278 2.85 5.03 -53.90
N GLU A 279 3.99 5.67 -53.73
CA GLU A 279 5.32 5.06 -53.47
C GLU A 279 5.41 4.16 -52.24
N ASP A 280 4.37 4.07 -51.39
CA ASP A 280 4.32 3.29 -50.17
C ASP A 280 3.57 1.94 -50.25
N GLY A 281 3.21 1.48 -51.45
CA GLY A 281 2.70 0.11 -51.66
C GLY A 281 1.27 -0.19 -51.19
N ASN A 282 0.48 0.80 -50.80
CA ASN A 282 -0.93 0.62 -50.48
C ASN A 282 -1.81 0.83 -51.71
N GLU A 283 -2.49 -0.23 -52.17
CA GLU A 283 -3.50 -0.16 -53.26
C GLU A 283 -4.74 0.59 -52.74
N PHE A 284 -5.03 1.77 -53.31
CA PHE A 284 -6.31 2.44 -53.13
C PHE A 284 -7.30 1.94 -54.17
N LYS A 285 -8.37 1.26 -53.74
CA LYS A 285 -9.51 0.97 -54.59
C LYS A 285 -10.30 2.24 -54.86
N ILE A 286 -10.31 2.70 -56.07
CA ILE A 286 -11.16 3.83 -56.49
C ILE A 286 -12.62 3.38 -56.42
N LEU A 287 -13.43 4.04 -55.62
CA LEU A 287 -14.86 3.84 -55.54
C LEU A 287 -15.49 4.32 -56.88
N THR A 288 -15.98 3.39 -57.66
CA THR A 288 -16.77 3.72 -58.88
C THR A 288 -18.10 4.38 -58.47
N TRP A 289 -18.66 5.22 -59.38
CA TRP A 289 -19.92 5.92 -59.13
C TRP A 289 -21.07 5.01 -58.68
N ASP A 290 -21.07 3.75 -59.07
CA ASP A 290 -22.05 2.75 -58.66
C ASP A 290 -21.89 2.31 -57.16
N MET A 291 -20.68 2.31 -56.62
CA MET A 291 -20.42 2.08 -55.20
C MET A 291 -20.86 3.30 -54.35
N PHE A 292 -20.71 4.51 -54.89
CA PHE A 292 -21.17 5.74 -54.22
C PHE A 292 -22.70 5.81 -54.13
N LYS A 293 -23.41 5.38 -55.19
CA LYS A 293 -24.89 5.26 -55.20
C LYS A 293 -25.40 4.25 -54.15
N LYS A 294 -24.68 3.15 -53.91
CA LYS A 294 -25.04 2.13 -52.93
C LYS A 294 -24.87 2.63 -51.49
N LEU A 295 -23.88 3.47 -51.22
CA LEU A 295 -23.63 4.02 -49.89
C LEU A 295 -24.64 5.12 -49.48
N ARG A 296 -25.22 5.81 -50.45
CA ARG A 296 -26.22 6.87 -50.22
C ARG A 296 -27.64 6.34 -49.94
N LYS A 297 -27.88 5.03 -50.12
CA LYS A 297 -29.19 4.38 -49.89
C LYS A 297 -29.27 3.60 -48.56
N LYS A 298 -28.25 3.65 -47.73
CA LYS A 298 -28.24 3.20 -46.36
C LYS A 298 -28.12 4.40 -45.41
#